data_587c1dccb3d2baab109ce3ac62971dc1
#
_entry.id   587c1dccb3d2baab109ce3ac62971dc1
#
_cell.length_a   1.000
_cell.length_b   1.000
_cell.length_c   1.000
_cell.angle_alpha   90.00
_cell.angle_beta   90.00
_cell.angle_gamma   90.00
#
_symmetry.space_group_name_H-M   'P 1'
#
loop_
_entity.id
_entity.type
_entity.pdbx_description
1 polymer ?
#
loop_
_entity_poly.entity_id
_entity_poly.type
_entity_poly.pdbx_seq_one_letter_code
_entity_poly.pdbx_strand_id
1 'polypeptide(L)'
;MRIGVIGVGVMGSNHARVLTGLPGAELVAVADPDLKQAEFVASALGCAAVGSFEELLDLNVEAVTIAAPTHLHHDIAVACIARGVHVLVEKPIASSVEEGRDIIAAARRAGVALMVGHVERFNPAVEALKEALRNEDILSIAITRVGPFPPRMSKIGVVIDLAVHDIDLIRWFTDSEIVEVQPQLTSAVAEREDIALLQFRTASGVLAHINTNWLTPFKARTVIVATRGKYIMADMLTRQVTECFGFQPDGSYSMRHLSVGHAEPLRSEILAFLRAVRSGAAAAVSGEEAVASLEIAIRCLAARQAVPAVQRQAPRVVAG
;
A
#
# COMPACT_ATOMS: atom_id res chain seq x y z
N MET A 1 -15.69 16.99 10.63
CA MET A 1 -15.46 15.58 11.00
C MET A 1 -14.30 15.54 11.98
N ARG A 2 -14.53 15.02 13.14
CA ARG A 2 -13.56 14.88 14.23
C ARG A 2 -12.78 13.58 14.04
N ILE A 3 -11.46 13.66 13.88
CA ILE A 3 -10.63 12.52 13.46
C ILE A 3 -9.48 12.34 14.44
N GLY A 4 -9.18 11.07 14.76
CA GLY A 4 -8.01 10.66 15.51
C GLY A 4 -6.99 9.89 14.67
N VAL A 5 -5.74 9.90 15.10
CA VAL A 5 -4.68 9.06 14.52
C VAL A 5 -4.15 8.12 15.57
N ILE A 6 -4.14 6.83 15.30
CA ILE A 6 -3.68 5.78 16.21
C ILE A 6 -2.36 5.18 15.68
N GLY A 7 -1.31 5.32 16.49
CA GLY A 7 0.08 5.06 16.10
C GLY A 7 0.69 6.25 15.38
N VAL A 8 1.70 6.91 15.98
CA VAL A 8 2.38 8.08 15.39
C VAL A 8 3.87 7.81 15.11
N GLY A 9 4.14 6.61 14.58
CA GLY A 9 5.38 6.35 13.87
C GLY A 9 5.47 7.17 12.58
N VAL A 10 6.30 6.74 11.62
CA VAL A 10 6.52 7.49 10.36
C VAL A 10 5.22 7.71 9.58
N MET A 11 4.40 6.66 9.40
CA MET A 11 3.15 6.78 8.62
C MET A 11 2.11 7.59 9.38
N GLY A 12 1.85 7.29 10.66
CA GLY A 12 0.85 8.03 11.42
C GLY A 12 1.17 9.50 11.59
N SER A 13 2.44 9.87 11.75
CA SER A 13 2.85 11.29 11.75
C SER A 13 2.55 11.98 10.42
N ASN A 14 2.69 11.27 9.28
CA ASN A 14 2.28 11.78 7.97
C ASN A 14 0.76 11.92 7.86
N HIS A 15 -0.02 10.94 8.35
CA HIS A 15 -1.48 11.04 8.41
C HIS A 15 -1.93 12.24 9.24
N ALA A 16 -1.37 12.42 10.44
CA ALA A 16 -1.68 13.56 11.31
C ALA A 16 -1.35 14.90 10.63
N ARG A 17 -0.17 15.03 10.01
CA ARG A 17 0.24 16.21 9.25
C ARG A 17 -0.75 16.52 8.10
N VAL A 18 -1.14 15.52 7.34
CA VAL A 18 -2.07 15.71 6.23
C VAL A 18 -3.44 16.15 6.73
N LEU A 19 -3.95 15.52 7.78
CA LEU A 19 -5.27 15.82 8.37
C LEU A 19 -5.40 17.27 8.82
N THR A 20 -4.36 17.86 9.44
CA THR A 20 -4.39 19.27 9.87
C THR A 20 -4.56 20.26 8.72
N GLY A 21 -4.15 19.88 7.50
CA GLY A 21 -4.29 20.71 6.29
C GLY A 21 -5.54 20.44 5.46
N LEU A 22 -6.48 19.57 5.91
CA LEU A 22 -7.65 19.19 5.14
C LEU A 22 -8.90 19.97 5.53
N PRO A 23 -9.57 20.66 4.57
CA PRO A 23 -10.82 21.34 4.85
C PRO A 23 -11.91 20.38 5.33
N GLY A 24 -12.55 20.73 6.45
CA GLY A 24 -13.61 19.95 7.04
C GLY A 24 -13.17 18.70 7.80
N ALA A 25 -11.87 18.51 8.03
CA ALA A 25 -11.31 17.58 9.00
C ALA A 25 -10.79 18.38 10.20
N GLU A 26 -10.99 17.85 11.41
CA GLU A 26 -10.46 18.34 12.65
C GLU A 26 -9.62 17.22 13.27
N LEU A 27 -8.31 17.36 13.31
CA LEU A 27 -7.45 16.43 14.02
C LEU A 27 -7.62 16.69 15.52
N VAL A 28 -8.37 15.80 16.20
CA VAL A 28 -8.69 15.94 17.63
C VAL A 28 -7.52 15.54 18.50
N ALA A 29 -6.97 14.35 18.22
CA ALA A 29 -5.90 13.76 19.00
C ALA A 29 -5.06 12.79 18.21
N VAL A 30 -3.85 12.55 18.69
CA VAL A 30 -3.02 11.42 18.29
C VAL A 30 -2.81 10.48 19.49
N ALA A 31 -2.83 9.17 19.26
CA ALA A 31 -2.62 8.14 20.28
C ALA A 31 -1.37 7.32 19.97
N ASP A 32 -0.49 7.17 20.95
CA ASP A 32 0.65 6.26 20.87
C ASP A 32 1.05 5.80 22.27
N PRO A 33 1.38 4.50 22.50
CA PRO A 33 1.89 4.04 23.78
C PRO A 33 3.18 4.76 24.22
N ASP A 34 3.99 5.22 23.27
CA ASP A 34 5.05 6.18 23.54
C ASP A 34 4.46 7.60 23.63
N LEU A 35 3.99 7.94 24.81
CA LEU A 35 3.36 9.24 25.06
C LEU A 35 4.27 10.43 24.69
N LYS A 36 5.59 10.29 24.82
CA LYS A 36 6.53 11.34 24.42
C LYS A 36 6.50 11.58 22.92
N GLN A 37 6.40 10.48 22.13
CA GLN A 37 6.24 10.57 20.68
C GLN A 37 4.89 11.20 20.33
N ALA A 38 3.81 10.81 21.01
CA ALA A 38 2.49 11.41 20.82
C ALA A 38 2.50 12.90 21.12
N GLU A 39 3.07 13.33 22.26
CA GLU A 39 3.20 14.73 22.66
C GLU A 39 4.05 15.55 21.68
N PHE A 40 5.14 14.96 21.18
CA PHE A 40 5.98 15.61 20.16
C PHE A 40 5.19 15.91 18.88
N VAL A 41 4.44 14.92 18.36
CA VAL A 41 3.62 15.10 17.17
C VAL A 41 2.46 16.06 17.42
N ALA A 42 1.75 15.88 18.53
CA ALA A 42 0.60 16.69 18.90
C ALA A 42 0.94 18.19 19.06
N SER A 43 2.06 18.49 19.73
CA SER A 43 2.50 19.88 19.93
C SER A 43 2.82 20.60 18.61
N ALA A 44 3.39 19.88 17.65
CA ALA A 44 3.69 20.41 16.32
C ALA A 44 2.44 20.68 15.48
N LEU A 45 1.34 19.94 15.74
CA LEU A 45 0.13 19.96 14.93
C LEU A 45 -1.07 20.63 15.61
N GLY A 46 -0.93 21.01 16.89
CA GLY A 46 -1.97 21.71 17.64
C GLY A 46 -3.17 20.82 18.01
N CYS A 47 -2.95 19.54 18.31
CA CYS A 47 -3.98 18.60 18.75
C CYS A 47 -3.65 18.00 20.13
N ALA A 48 -4.53 17.17 20.69
CA ALA A 48 -4.26 16.46 21.93
C ALA A 48 -3.35 15.24 21.71
N ALA A 49 -2.61 14.84 22.76
CA ALA A 49 -1.86 13.60 22.82
C ALA A 49 -2.46 12.69 23.89
N VAL A 50 -2.63 11.41 23.58
CA VAL A 50 -3.12 10.39 24.53
C VAL A 50 -2.27 9.12 24.43
N GLY A 51 -2.24 8.33 25.52
CA GLY A 51 -1.40 7.15 25.64
C GLY A 51 -2.00 5.89 25.00
N SER A 52 -3.31 5.89 24.73
CA SER A 52 -3.98 4.72 24.19
C SER A 52 -5.08 5.09 23.18
N PHE A 53 -5.50 4.14 22.37
CA PHE A 53 -6.59 4.35 21.43
C PHE A 53 -7.95 4.44 22.15
N GLU A 54 -8.11 3.83 23.30
CA GLU A 54 -9.32 3.91 24.13
C GLU A 54 -9.51 5.37 24.62
N GLU A 55 -8.46 6.01 25.14
CA GLU A 55 -8.49 7.41 25.54
C GLU A 55 -8.84 8.32 24.34
N LEU A 56 -8.34 8.00 23.14
CA LEU A 56 -8.68 8.72 21.92
C LEU A 56 -10.16 8.58 21.57
N LEU A 57 -10.72 7.39 21.68
CA LEU A 57 -12.14 7.12 21.42
C LEU A 57 -13.06 7.86 22.39
N ASP A 58 -12.63 8.09 23.64
CA ASP A 58 -13.38 8.85 24.64
C ASP A 58 -13.46 10.36 24.31
N LEU A 59 -12.68 10.84 23.35
CA LEU A 59 -12.73 12.22 22.85
C LEU A 59 -13.83 12.46 21.78
N ASN A 60 -14.76 11.51 21.58
CA ASN A 60 -15.86 11.60 20.61
C ASN A 60 -15.37 11.85 19.17
N VAL A 61 -14.42 11.05 18.72
CA VAL A 61 -14.00 11.05 17.31
C VAL A 61 -15.04 10.34 16.44
N GLU A 62 -15.26 10.84 15.22
CA GLU A 62 -16.17 10.26 14.24
C GLU A 62 -15.43 9.23 13.34
N ALA A 63 -14.14 9.44 13.15
CA ALA A 63 -13.29 8.58 12.31
C ALA A 63 -11.88 8.49 12.88
N VAL A 64 -11.17 7.42 12.55
CA VAL A 64 -9.77 7.24 12.89
C VAL A 64 -8.95 6.79 11.69
N THR A 65 -7.65 7.13 11.70
CA THR A 65 -6.65 6.45 10.88
C THR A 65 -5.77 5.59 11.78
N ILE A 66 -5.59 4.31 11.42
CA ILE A 66 -4.80 3.36 12.18
C ILE A 66 -3.50 3.10 11.43
N ALA A 67 -2.38 3.56 12.00
CA ALA A 67 -1.03 3.40 11.51
C ALA A 67 -0.11 2.75 12.56
N ALA A 68 -0.69 1.94 13.41
CA ALA A 68 -0.03 1.10 14.40
C ALA A 68 0.73 -0.07 13.71
N PRO A 69 1.55 -0.85 14.43
CA PRO A 69 2.10 -2.09 13.91
C PRO A 69 1.00 -3.07 13.47
N THR A 70 1.20 -3.77 12.35
CA THR A 70 0.19 -4.61 11.69
C THR A 70 -0.51 -5.61 12.62
N HIS A 71 0.22 -6.20 13.57
CA HIS A 71 -0.34 -7.18 14.50
C HIS A 71 -1.36 -6.59 15.50
N LEU A 72 -1.48 -5.27 15.54
CA LEU A 72 -2.47 -4.56 16.37
C LEU A 72 -3.65 -4.06 15.55
N HIS A 73 -3.59 -4.13 14.22
CA HIS A 73 -4.64 -3.55 13.35
C HIS A 73 -6.01 -4.14 13.64
N HIS A 74 -6.10 -5.49 13.81
CA HIS A 74 -7.36 -6.18 14.07
C HIS A 74 -8.05 -5.68 15.33
N ASP A 75 -7.37 -5.77 16.48
CA ASP A 75 -7.97 -5.45 17.76
C ASP A 75 -8.37 -3.97 17.86
N ILE A 76 -7.51 -3.08 17.37
CA ILE A 76 -7.78 -1.64 17.33
C ILE A 76 -8.95 -1.33 16.39
N ALA A 77 -8.96 -1.90 15.17
CA ALA A 77 -10.03 -1.64 14.21
C ALA A 77 -11.39 -2.13 14.71
N VAL A 78 -11.45 -3.36 15.25
CA VAL A 78 -12.69 -3.92 15.78
C VAL A 78 -13.21 -3.11 16.98
N ALA A 79 -12.32 -2.64 17.86
CA ALA A 79 -12.70 -1.78 18.99
C ALA A 79 -13.25 -0.43 18.54
N CYS A 80 -12.62 0.22 17.54
CA CYS A 80 -13.12 1.48 16.96
C CYS A 80 -14.48 1.27 16.29
N ILE A 81 -14.63 0.22 15.49
CA ILE A 81 -15.87 -0.15 14.80
C ILE A 81 -17.01 -0.40 15.79
N ALA A 82 -16.73 -1.08 16.92
CA ALA A 82 -17.73 -1.36 17.97
C ALA A 82 -18.25 -0.07 18.64
N ARG A 83 -17.48 1.04 18.60
CA ARG A 83 -17.88 2.38 19.05
C ARG A 83 -18.58 3.20 17.94
N GLY A 84 -18.83 2.61 16.76
CA GLY A 84 -19.45 3.29 15.63
C GLY A 84 -18.51 4.28 14.90
N VAL A 85 -17.19 4.13 15.09
CA VAL A 85 -16.16 5.01 14.50
C VAL A 85 -15.75 4.47 13.14
N HIS A 86 -15.69 5.33 12.12
CA HIS A 86 -15.22 5.00 10.78
C HIS A 86 -13.70 4.77 10.77
N VAL A 87 -13.20 3.83 9.98
CA VAL A 87 -11.81 3.39 10.03
C VAL A 87 -11.12 3.46 8.67
N LEU A 88 -9.98 4.16 8.62
CA LEU A 88 -8.93 3.97 7.62
C LEU A 88 -7.79 3.22 8.28
N VAL A 89 -7.52 1.99 7.88
CA VAL A 89 -6.41 1.19 8.42
C VAL A 89 -5.29 1.06 7.40
N GLU A 90 -4.04 1.24 7.85
CA GLU A 90 -2.86 1.05 7.01
C GLU A 90 -2.72 -0.40 6.51
N LYS A 91 -2.05 -0.54 5.37
CA LYS A 91 -1.73 -1.86 4.81
C LYS A 91 -0.61 -2.57 5.62
N PRO A 92 -0.63 -3.91 5.64
CA PRO A 92 -1.75 -4.76 5.27
C PRO A 92 -2.90 -4.59 6.27
N ILE A 93 -4.11 -4.87 5.84
CA ILE A 93 -5.31 -4.68 6.69
C ILE A 93 -5.19 -5.36 8.06
N ALA A 94 -4.55 -6.52 8.13
CA ALA A 94 -4.30 -7.32 9.34
C ALA A 94 -3.12 -8.26 9.12
N SER A 95 -2.78 -9.06 10.15
CA SER A 95 -1.70 -10.05 10.09
C SER A 95 -2.10 -11.34 9.38
N SER A 96 -3.40 -11.63 9.30
CA SER A 96 -3.95 -12.80 8.63
C SER A 96 -5.20 -12.45 7.80
N VAL A 97 -5.55 -13.36 6.89
CA VAL A 97 -6.78 -13.26 6.08
C VAL A 97 -8.03 -13.32 6.98
N GLU A 98 -8.00 -14.16 7.99
CA GLU A 98 -9.10 -14.36 8.96
C GLU A 98 -9.37 -13.08 9.74
N GLU A 99 -8.33 -12.45 10.30
CA GLU A 99 -8.44 -11.16 10.99
C GLU A 99 -8.99 -10.07 10.05
N GLY A 100 -8.49 -10.00 8.81
CA GLY A 100 -8.99 -9.05 7.83
C GLY A 100 -10.48 -9.24 7.51
N ARG A 101 -10.93 -10.50 7.37
CA ARG A 101 -12.35 -10.83 7.17
C ARG A 101 -13.22 -10.48 8.38
N ASP A 102 -12.69 -10.62 9.59
CA ASP A 102 -13.42 -10.23 10.80
C ASP A 102 -13.60 -8.72 10.91
N ILE A 103 -12.56 -7.93 10.61
CA ILE A 103 -12.66 -6.46 10.51
C ILE A 103 -13.76 -6.06 9.51
N ILE A 104 -13.78 -6.66 8.31
CA ILE A 104 -14.79 -6.40 7.29
C ILE A 104 -16.19 -6.72 7.80
N ALA A 105 -16.36 -7.89 8.42
CA ALA A 105 -17.65 -8.31 8.97
C ALA A 105 -18.11 -7.39 10.10
N ALA A 106 -17.20 -6.94 10.96
CA ALA A 106 -17.49 -5.98 12.03
C ALA A 106 -17.97 -4.63 11.44
N ALA A 107 -17.24 -4.09 10.45
CA ALA A 107 -17.59 -2.82 9.80
C ALA A 107 -18.98 -2.88 9.13
N ARG A 108 -19.28 -3.98 8.43
CA ARG A 108 -20.62 -4.20 7.82
C ARG A 108 -21.72 -4.26 8.87
N ARG A 109 -21.52 -4.99 9.97
CA ARG A 109 -22.51 -5.08 11.06
C ARG A 109 -22.79 -3.74 11.72
N ALA A 110 -21.75 -2.93 11.91
CA ALA A 110 -21.86 -1.61 12.54
C ALA A 110 -22.32 -0.50 11.57
N GLY A 111 -22.35 -0.76 10.26
CA GLY A 111 -22.69 0.25 9.25
C GLY A 111 -21.68 1.39 9.15
N VAL A 112 -20.41 1.14 9.50
CA VAL A 112 -19.33 2.13 9.43
C VAL A 112 -18.51 1.96 8.17
N ALA A 113 -17.92 3.06 7.67
CA ALA A 113 -17.00 3.01 6.55
C ALA A 113 -15.66 2.39 6.99
N LEU A 114 -15.17 1.44 6.20
CA LEU A 114 -13.85 0.84 6.31
C LEU A 114 -13.11 1.06 4.99
N MET A 115 -11.92 1.62 5.06
CA MET A 115 -11.01 1.77 3.92
C MET A 115 -9.61 1.30 4.32
N VAL A 116 -8.85 0.76 3.36
CA VAL A 116 -7.48 0.29 3.60
C VAL A 116 -6.48 1.17 2.87
N GLY A 117 -5.35 1.46 3.52
CA GLY A 117 -4.30 2.39 3.10
C GLY A 117 -3.41 1.86 1.98
N HIS A 118 -3.96 1.46 0.84
CA HIS A 118 -3.18 1.18 -0.38
C HIS A 118 -2.86 2.49 -1.12
N VAL A 119 -2.02 3.32 -0.51
CA VAL A 119 -1.70 4.70 -0.93
C VAL A 119 -1.21 4.80 -2.39
N GLU A 120 -0.62 3.74 -2.93
CA GLU A 120 -0.10 3.74 -4.31
C GLU A 120 -1.20 3.84 -5.37
N ARG A 121 -2.46 3.46 -5.07
CA ARG A 121 -3.60 3.71 -5.97
C ARG A 121 -3.88 5.21 -6.18
N PHE A 122 -3.44 6.04 -5.24
CA PHE A 122 -3.58 7.50 -5.27
C PHE A 122 -2.33 8.23 -5.75
N ASN A 123 -1.33 7.49 -6.22
CA ASN A 123 -0.16 8.07 -6.87
C ASN A 123 -0.58 8.62 -8.23
N PRO A 124 -0.34 9.92 -8.53
CA PRO A 124 -0.81 10.51 -9.78
C PRO A 124 -0.32 9.80 -11.05
N ALA A 125 0.89 9.22 -11.04
CA ALA A 125 1.38 8.40 -12.17
C ALA A 125 0.58 7.10 -12.32
N VAL A 126 0.17 6.49 -11.20
CA VAL A 126 -0.66 5.27 -11.19
C VAL A 126 -2.08 5.58 -11.65
N GLU A 127 -2.66 6.70 -11.23
CA GLU A 127 -3.97 7.16 -11.71
C GLU A 127 -3.94 7.45 -13.22
N ALA A 128 -2.90 8.16 -13.70
CA ALA A 128 -2.73 8.44 -15.14
C ALA A 128 -2.54 7.14 -15.95
N LEU A 129 -1.80 6.17 -15.41
CA LEU A 129 -1.65 4.85 -16.03
C LEU A 129 -2.99 4.11 -16.08
N LYS A 130 -3.76 4.07 -14.98
CA LYS A 130 -5.09 3.42 -14.95
C LYS A 130 -6.03 4.03 -15.98
N GLU A 131 -6.01 5.35 -16.13
CA GLU A 131 -6.82 6.03 -17.14
C GLU A 131 -6.38 5.68 -18.56
N ALA A 132 -5.06 5.61 -18.82
CA ALA A 132 -4.51 5.22 -20.12
C ALA A 132 -4.81 3.75 -20.49
N LEU A 133 -5.08 2.91 -19.50
CA LEU A 133 -5.44 1.49 -19.66
C LEU A 133 -6.95 1.28 -19.82
N ARG A 134 -7.76 2.34 -19.75
CA ARG A 134 -9.22 2.21 -19.91
C ARG A 134 -9.55 1.64 -21.29
N ASN A 135 -10.31 0.54 -21.30
CA ASN A 135 -10.69 -0.20 -22.51
C ASN A 135 -9.52 -0.82 -23.31
N GLU A 136 -8.34 -0.93 -22.71
CA GLU A 136 -7.21 -1.60 -23.34
C GLU A 136 -7.20 -3.09 -22.99
N ASP A 137 -6.78 -3.91 -23.96
CA ASP A 137 -6.55 -5.33 -23.78
C ASP A 137 -5.13 -5.54 -23.22
N ILE A 138 -5.02 -5.59 -21.89
CA ILE A 138 -3.74 -5.75 -21.18
C ILE A 138 -3.20 -7.16 -21.42
N LEU A 139 -1.95 -7.24 -21.87
CA LEU A 139 -1.24 -8.50 -22.11
C LEU A 139 -0.27 -8.84 -20.99
N SER A 140 0.49 -7.84 -20.53
CA SER A 140 1.44 -8.04 -19.45
C SER A 140 1.68 -6.79 -18.60
N ILE A 141 2.09 -7.03 -17.33
CA ILE A 141 2.46 -5.99 -16.37
C ILE A 141 3.80 -6.36 -15.74
N ALA A 142 4.74 -5.43 -15.72
CA ALA A 142 6.02 -5.55 -15.05
C ALA A 142 6.17 -4.44 -14.02
N ILE A 143 6.39 -4.80 -12.74
CA ILE A 143 6.59 -3.83 -11.65
C ILE A 143 7.96 -4.03 -11.03
N THR A 144 8.70 -2.93 -10.88
CA THR A 144 9.95 -2.90 -10.13
C THR A 144 9.81 -1.95 -8.96
N ARG A 145 10.05 -2.47 -7.74
CA ARG A 145 10.06 -1.69 -6.50
C ARG A 145 11.27 -2.07 -5.67
N VAL A 146 12.31 -1.30 -5.78
CA VAL A 146 13.60 -1.58 -5.14
C VAL A 146 14.11 -0.36 -4.37
N GLY A 147 14.96 -0.60 -3.37
CA GLY A 147 15.53 0.47 -2.56
C GLY A 147 16.61 -0.01 -1.60
N PRO A 148 17.22 0.93 -0.83
CA PRO A 148 18.17 0.58 0.21
C PRO A 148 17.48 -0.12 1.39
N PHE A 149 18.24 -0.98 2.07
CA PHE A 149 17.77 -1.73 3.24
C PHE A 149 17.36 -0.79 4.39
N PRO A 150 16.10 -0.86 4.86
CA PRO A 150 15.67 -0.12 6.04
C PRO A 150 15.88 -0.96 7.31
N PRO A 151 16.87 -0.68 8.17
CA PRO A 151 17.22 -1.56 9.31
C PRO A 151 16.05 -1.87 10.24
N ARG A 152 15.10 -0.94 10.40
CA ARG A 152 13.88 -1.10 11.21
C ARG A 152 12.93 -2.20 10.69
N MET A 153 13.08 -2.60 9.41
CA MET A 153 12.20 -3.57 8.74
C MET A 153 12.79 -4.99 8.68
N SER A 154 13.90 -5.26 9.38
CA SER A 154 14.61 -6.55 9.31
C SER A 154 13.74 -7.78 9.64
N LYS A 155 12.68 -7.58 10.42
CA LYS A 155 11.74 -8.65 10.84
C LYS A 155 10.53 -8.78 9.92
N ILE A 156 10.35 -7.86 8.95
CA ILE A 156 9.28 -7.87 7.97
C ILE A 156 9.91 -8.12 6.61
N GLY A 157 9.33 -9.02 5.80
CA GLY A 157 9.86 -9.31 4.47
C GLY A 157 9.35 -8.33 3.41
N VAL A 158 10.09 -8.26 2.28
CA VAL A 158 9.73 -7.39 1.15
C VAL A 158 8.37 -7.72 0.53
N VAL A 159 7.90 -8.97 0.68
CA VAL A 159 6.60 -9.38 0.13
C VAL A 159 5.46 -8.64 0.84
N ILE A 160 5.48 -8.61 2.16
CA ILE A 160 4.44 -7.95 2.97
C ILE A 160 4.63 -6.43 3.00
N ASP A 161 5.88 -5.95 3.01
CA ASP A 161 6.10 -4.50 3.08
C ASP A 161 5.95 -3.81 1.72
N LEU A 162 6.51 -4.40 0.66
CA LEU A 162 6.58 -3.76 -0.66
C LEU A 162 5.64 -4.41 -1.68
N ALA A 163 5.75 -5.74 -1.89
CA ALA A 163 5.04 -6.39 -2.98
C ALA A 163 3.53 -6.39 -2.81
N VAL A 164 2.99 -6.30 -1.59
CA VAL A 164 1.54 -6.22 -1.35
C VAL A 164 0.91 -5.02 -2.05
N HIS A 165 1.61 -3.89 -2.16
CA HIS A 165 1.16 -2.73 -2.95
C HIS A 165 1.07 -3.06 -4.45
N ASP A 166 2.08 -3.76 -4.96
CA ASP A 166 2.19 -4.06 -6.38
C ASP A 166 1.23 -5.18 -6.79
N ILE A 167 0.97 -6.13 -5.90
CA ILE A 167 -0.09 -7.15 -6.05
C ILE A 167 -1.45 -6.46 -6.15
N ASP A 168 -1.71 -5.49 -5.28
CA ASP A 168 -2.92 -4.69 -5.32
C ASP A 168 -3.06 -3.92 -6.63
N LEU A 169 -1.99 -3.28 -7.11
CA LEU A 169 -2.00 -2.57 -8.39
C LEU A 169 -2.26 -3.50 -9.58
N ILE A 170 -1.67 -4.71 -9.62
CA ILE A 170 -1.92 -5.69 -10.69
C ILE A 170 -3.42 -6.03 -10.73
N ARG A 171 -4.03 -6.37 -9.59
CA ARG A 171 -5.45 -6.67 -9.49
C ARG A 171 -6.31 -5.48 -9.93
N TRP A 172 -5.97 -4.29 -9.45
CA TRP A 172 -6.69 -3.06 -9.78
C TRP A 172 -6.58 -2.67 -11.25
N PHE A 173 -5.40 -2.79 -11.89
CA PHE A 173 -5.23 -2.48 -13.31
C PHE A 173 -6.00 -3.45 -14.21
N THR A 174 -6.00 -4.73 -13.87
CA THR A 174 -6.59 -5.79 -14.70
C THR A 174 -8.05 -6.04 -14.39
N ASP A 175 -8.58 -5.49 -13.29
CA ASP A 175 -9.90 -5.81 -12.75
C ASP A 175 -10.13 -7.34 -12.71
N SER A 176 -9.10 -8.08 -12.30
CA SER A 176 -9.06 -9.55 -12.38
C SER A 176 -8.28 -10.15 -11.22
N GLU A 177 -8.76 -11.31 -10.73
CA GLU A 177 -8.10 -12.05 -9.66
C GLU A 177 -6.81 -12.73 -10.13
N ILE A 178 -5.79 -12.80 -9.26
CA ILE A 178 -4.57 -13.55 -9.49
C ILE A 178 -4.82 -15.03 -9.15
N VAL A 179 -4.73 -15.90 -10.16
CA VAL A 179 -5.01 -17.34 -9.99
C VAL A 179 -3.75 -18.18 -9.84
N GLU A 180 -2.65 -17.78 -10.45
CA GLU A 180 -1.36 -18.49 -10.34
C GLU A 180 -0.30 -17.59 -9.73
N VAL A 181 0.54 -18.16 -8.85
CA VAL A 181 1.70 -17.50 -8.24
C VAL A 181 2.95 -18.39 -8.37
N GLN A 182 4.06 -17.81 -8.79
CA GLN A 182 5.37 -18.47 -8.88
C GLN A 182 6.43 -17.56 -8.25
N PRO A 183 6.65 -17.67 -6.92
CA PRO A 183 7.60 -16.83 -6.21
C PRO A 183 9.00 -17.43 -6.21
N GLN A 184 10.01 -16.56 -6.33
CA GLN A 184 11.41 -16.83 -6.02
C GLN A 184 11.83 -15.85 -4.91
N LEU A 185 12.08 -16.38 -3.73
CA LEU A 185 12.38 -15.58 -2.54
C LEU A 185 13.74 -15.95 -1.96
N THR A 186 14.50 -14.96 -1.52
CA THR A 186 15.73 -15.20 -0.78
C THR A 186 15.96 -14.13 0.29
N SER A 187 16.82 -14.44 1.25
CA SER A 187 17.23 -13.54 2.33
C SER A 187 18.75 -13.40 2.27
N ALA A 188 19.26 -12.21 1.98
CA ALA A 188 20.69 -11.92 1.91
C ALA A 188 21.20 -11.20 3.17
N VAL A 189 20.43 -10.25 3.71
CA VAL A 189 20.80 -9.38 4.83
C VAL A 189 19.78 -9.45 5.97
N ALA A 190 18.47 -9.43 5.65
CA ALA A 190 17.40 -9.46 6.64
C ALA A 190 17.13 -10.87 7.22
N GLU A 191 16.37 -10.93 8.33
CA GLU A 191 15.88 -12.18 8.91
C GLU A 191 14.80 -12.84 8.03
N ARG A 192 14.04 -12.02 7.31
CA ARG A 192 13.01 -12.41 6.34
C ARG A 192 13.55 -12.24 4.91
N GLU A 193 12.72 -12.54 3.92
CA GLU A 193 13.07 -12.31 2.53
C GLU A 193 13.29 -10.81 2.26
N ASP A 194 14.44 -10.47 1.67
CA ASP A 194 14.83 -9.11 1.27
C ASP A 194 14.99 -8.97 -0.25
N ILE A 195 14.79 -10.09 -0.96
CA ILE A 195 14.67 -10.17 -2.43
C ILE A 195 13.45 -11.04 -2.77
N ALA A 196 12.60 -10.56 -3.67
CA ALA A 196 11.51 -11.34 -4.23
C ALA A 196 11.34 -11.06 -5.73
N LEU A 197 11.32 -12.15 -6.50
CA LEU A 197 10.88 -12.17 -7.90
C LEU A 197 9.59 -12.96 -7.93
N LEU A 198 8.49 -12.29 -8.26
CA LEU A 198 7.15 -12.88 -8.22
C LEU A 198 6.57 -12.88 -9.62
N GLN A 199 6.07 -14.02 -10.07
CA GLN A 199 5.35 -14.13 -11.35
C GLN A 199 3.90 -14.54 -11.08
N PHE A 200 2.99 -13.97 -11.87
CA PHE A 200 1.56 -14.13 -11.71
C PHE A 200 0.86 -14.35 -13.05
N ARG A 201 -0.27 -15.06 -12.98
CA ARG A 201 -1.29 -15.07 -14.04
C ARG A 201 -2.63 -14.67 -13.42
N THR A 202 -3.32 -13.76 -14.07
CA THR A 202 -4.69 -13.38 -13.69
C THR A 202 -5.72 -14.31 -14.34
N ALA A 203 -6.94 -14.32 -13.83
CA ALA A 203 -8.06 -15.08 -14.41
C ALA A 203 -8.39 -14.59 -15.82
N SER A 204 -8.15 -13.32 -16.16
CA SER A 204 -8.27 -12.78 -17.53
C SER A 204 -7.12 -13.17 -18.45
N GLY A 205 -6.10 -13.90 -17.96
CA GLY A 205 -4.96 -14.37 -18.74
C GLY A 205 -3.77 -13.41 -18.79
N VAL A 206 -3.83 -12.23 -18.14
CA VAL A 206 -2.71 -11.29 -18.07
C VAL A 206 -1.54 -11.91 -17.32
N LEU A 207 -0.33 -11.79 -17.89
CA LEU A 207 0.91 -12.17 -17.22
C LEU A 207 1.48 -10.96 -16.48
N ALA A 208 1.85 -11.16 -15.22
CA ALA A 208 2.47 -10.09 -14.45
C ALA A 208 3.70 -10.57 -13.68
N HIS A 209 4.64 -9.65 -13.44
CA HIS A 209 5.75 -9.94 -12.54
C HIS A 209 6.11 -8.72 -11.68
N ILE A 210 6.63 -9.01 -10.49
CA ILE A 210 7.16 -8.04 -9.55
C ILE A 210 8.62 -8.39 -9.28
N ASN A 211 9.51 -7.40 -9.40
CA ASN A 211 10.89 -7.44 -8.90
C ASN A 211 10.99 -6.48 -7.72
N THR A 212 11.17 -7.02 -6.51
CA THR A 212 11.29 -6.19 -5.31
C THR A 212 12.46 -6.62 -4.43
N ASN A 213 13.18 -5.64 -3.90
CA ASN A 213 14.27 -5.89 -2.94
C ASN A 213 14.65 -4.64 -2.13
N TRP A 214 15.41 -4.87 -1.06
CA TRP A 214 16.03 -3.81 -0.25
C TRP A 214 17.56 -3.76 -0.41
N LEU A 215 18.11 -4.15 -1.56
CA LEU A 215 19.55 -4.28 -1.77
C LEU A 215 20.12 -3.30 -2.79
N THR A 216 19.31 -2.39 -3.32
CA THR A 216 19.80 -1.37 -4.25
C THR A 216 20.21 -0.10 -3.50
N PRO A 217 21.28 0.60 -3.91
CA PRO A 217 21.71 1.85 -3.27
C PRO A 217 20.78 3.03 -3.55
N PHE A 218 19.85 2.90 -4.49
CA PHE A 218 18.86 3.90 -4.89
C PHE A 218 17.46 3.31 -4.88
N LYS A 219 16.45 4.17 -4.84
CA LYS A 219 15.05 3.76 -5.00
C LYS A 219 14.67 3.78 -6.46
N ALA A 220 13.97 2.73 -6.92
CA ALA A 220 13.26 2.74 -8.20
C ALA A 220 11.86 2.16 -7.99
N ARG A 221 10.87 2.80 -8.61
CA ARG A 221 9.46 2.37 -8.58
C ARG A 221 8.87 2.58 -9.94
N THR A 222 8.81 1.54 -10.75
CA THR A 222 8.33 1.60 -12.12
C THR A 222 7.25 0.57 -12.38
N VAL A 223 6.28 0.95 -13.19
CA VAL A 223 5.25 0.05 -13.73
C VAL A 223 5.30 0.13 -15.25
N ILE A 224 5.39 -1.01 -15.89
CA ILE A 224 5.38 -1.15 -17.34
C ILE A 224 4.20 -2.03 -17.71
N VAL A 225 3.38 -1.57 -18.65
CA VAL A 225 2.22 -2.32 -19.13
C VAL A 225 2.28 -2.42 -20.66
N ALA A 226 2.18 -3.64 -21.16
CA ALA A 226 1.98 -3.89 -22.57
C ALA A 226 0.51 -4.26 -22.83
N THR A 227 -0.11 -3.59 -23.79
CA THR A 227 -1.43 -3.90 -24.35
C THR A 227 -1.29 -4.32 -25.80
N ARG A 228 -2.40 -4.68 -26.48
CA ARG A 228 -2.33 -4.95 -27.93
C ARG A 228 -1.88 -3.76 -28.75
N GLY A 229 -2.18 -2.54 -28.31
CA GLY A 229 -1.92 -1.33 -29.10
C GLY A 229 -0.94 -0.37 -28.48
N LYS A 230 -0.51 -0.60 -27.23
CA LYS A 230 0.32 0.34 -26.49
C LYS A 230 1.38 -0.35 -25.63
N TYR A 231 2.44 0.40 -25.36
CA TYR A 231 3.43 0.07 -24.35
C TYR A 231 3.59 1.30 -23.45
N ILE A 232 3.23 1.17 -22.17
CA ILE A 232 3.14 2.31 -21.25
C ILE A 232 4.12 2.09 -20.11
N MET A 233 4.94 3.11 -19.83
CA MET A 233 5.93 3.13 -18.76
C MET A 233 5.57 4.24 -17.79
N ALA A 234 5.43 3.90 -16.51
CA ALA A 234 5.20 4.85 -15.43
C ALA A 234 6.34 4.80 -14.41
N ASP A 235 6.97 5.92 -14.13
CA ASP A 235 7.87 6.11 -13.00
C ASP A 235 7.08 6.79 -11.87
N MET A 236 6.88 6.06 -10.78
CA MET A 236 6.04 6.49 -9.65
C MET A 236 6.77 7.49 -8.74
N LEU A 237 8.11 7.59 -8.81
CA LEU A 237 8.90 8.54 -8.03
C LEU A 237 8.96 9.90 -8.72
N THR A 238 9.28 9.91 -10.01
CA THR A 238 9.34 11.13 -10.82
C THR A 238 7.98 11.59 -11.32
N ARG A 239 6.96 10.72 -11.22
CA ARG A 239 5.60 10.94 -11.72
C ARG A 239 5.55 11.19 -13.22
N GLN A 240 6.36 10.45 -13.96
CA GLN A 240 6.38 10.50 -15.43
C GLN A 240 5.68 9.27 -15.98
N VAL A 241 4.79 9.48 -16.95
CA VAL A 241 4.13 8.39 -17.69
C VAL A 241 4.36 8.60 -19.17
N THR A 242 4.95 7.61 -19.83
CA THR A 242 5.24 7.61 -21.26
C THR A 242 4.44 6.50 -21.93
N GLU A 243 3.73 6.84 -23.00
CA GLU A 243 2.95 5.90 -23.82
C GLU A 243 3.56 5.81 -25.22
N CYS A 244 3.90 4.59 -25.65
CA CYS A 244 4.28 4.26 -27.01
C CYS A 244 3.11 3.57 -27.71
N PHE A 245 2.75 3.99 -28.93
CA PHE A 245 1.59 3.50 -29.67
C PHE A 245 1.78 3.61 -31.17
N GLY A 246 0.84 3.07 -31.95
CA GLY A 246 0.87 3.19 -33.42
C GLY A 246 2.02 2.40 -34.03
N PHE A 247 2.31 1.20 -33.52
CA PHE A 247 3.39 0.33 -33.99
C PHE A 247 3.22 -0.02 -35.47
N GLN A 248 4.27 0.16 -36.27
CA GLN A 248 4.29 -0.13 -37.69
C GLN A 248 5.19 -1.34 -38.01
N PRO A 249 4.98 -2.04 -39.15
CA PRO A 249 5.81 -3.17 -39.53
C PRO A 249 7.29 -2.85 -39.74
N ASP A 250 7.63 -1.58 -40.04
CA ASP A 250 9.00 -1.10 -40.18
C ASP A 250 9.69 -0.81 -38.83
N GLY A 251 8.99 -1.05 -37.70
CA GLY A 251 9.48 -0.81 -36.35
C GLY A 251 9.29 0.63 -35.86
N SER A 252 8.72 1.51 -36.66
CA SER A 252 8.40 2.88 -36.20
C SER A 252 7.18 2.89 -35.27
N TYR A 253 7.13 3.85 -34.36
CA TYR A 253 6.02 4.08 -33.43
C TYR A 253 5.94 5.54 -33.03
N SER A 254 4.82 5.92 -32.47
CA SER A 254 4.63 7.23 -31.86
C SER A 254 4.82 7.15 -30.35
N MET A 255 5.33 8.22 -29.74
CA MET A 255 5.53 8.32 -28.30
C MET A 255 4.97 9.65 -27.78
N ARG A 256 4.35 9.60 -26.60
CA ARG A 256 3.93 10.83 -25.90
C ARG A 256 4.10 10.68 -24.39
N HIS A 257 4.28 11.82 -23.73
CA HIS A 257 4.17 11.90 -22.27
C HIS A 257 2.73 12.23 -21.89
N LEU A 258 2.20 11.47 -20.93
CA LEU A 258 0.87 11.73 -20.41
C LEU A 258 0.93 12.84 -19.37
N SER A 259 -0.14 13.63 -19.27
CA SER A 259 -0.30 14.62 -18.21
C SER A 259 -0.54 13.89 -16.87
N VAL A 260 0.26 14.21 -15.88
CA VAL A 260 0.20 13.63 -14.54
C VAL A 260 -0.07 14.72 -13.52
N GLY A 261 -1.04 14.50 -12.64
CA GLY A 261 -1.37 15.44 -11.57
C GLY A 261 -0.23 15.62 -10.55
N HIS A 262 -0.33 16.66 -9.73
CA HIS A 262 0.67 17.00 -8.70
C HIS A 262 0.20 16.70 -7.27
N ALA A 263 -0.91 15.98 -7.09
CA ALA A 263 -1.46 15.68 -5.78
C ALA A 263 -0.48 14.84 -4.93
N GLU A 264 -0.51 15.06 -3.62
CA GLU A 264 0.16 14.18 -2.66
C GLU A 264 -0.69 12.91 -2.48
N PRO A 265 -0.14 11.70 -2.73
CA PRO A 265 -0.90 10.45 -2.67
C PRO A 265 -1.66 10.25 -1.35
N LEU A 266 -0.99 10.44 -0.21
CA LEU A 266 -1.61 10.30 1.11
C LEU A 266 -2.75 11.30 1.34
N ARG A 267 -2.61 12.52 0.82
CA ARG A 267 -3.69 13.52 0.88
C ARG A 267 -4.90 13.08 0.07
N SER A 268 -4.68 12.54 -1.13
CA SER A 268 -5.75 12.02 -2.00
C SER A 268 -6.46 10.82 -1.36
N GLU A 269 -5.72 9.93 -0.75
CA GLU A 269 -6.23 8.76 -0.01
C GLU A 269 -7.13 9.18 1.15
N ILE A 270 -6.63 10.05 2.05
CA ILE A 270 -7.41 10.53 3.20
C ILE A 270 -8.66 11.27 2.72
N LEU A 271 -8.57 12.11 1.68
CA LEU A 271 -9.72 12.76 1.09
C LEU A 271 -10.74 11.76 0.52
N ALA A 272 -10.29 10.66 -0.09
CA ALA A 272 -11.18 9.60 -0.57
C ALA A 272 -11.90 8.92 0.60
N PHE A 273 -11.22 8.63 1.69
CA PHE A 273 -11.81 8.11 2.92
C PHE A 273 -12.87 9.07 3.49
N LEU A 274 -12.54 10.35 3.64
CA LEU A 274 -13.47 11.35 4.16
C LEU A 274 -14.71 11.53 3.27
N ARG A 275 -14.55 11.42 1.94
CA ARG A 275 -15.67 11.43 0.99
C ARG A 275 -16.57 10.21 1.19
N ALA A 276 -15.99 9.01 1.31
CA ALA A 276 -16.77 7.78 1.54
C ALA A 276 -17.58 7.87 2.84
N VAL A 277 -16.97 8.36 3.94
CA VAL A 277 -17.68 8.58 5.22
C VAL A 277 -18.85 9.55 5.06
N ARG A 278 -18.64 10.71 4.41
CA ARG A 278 -19.67 11.75 4.27
C ARG A 278 -20.81 11.37 3.37
N SER A 279 -20.54 10.65 2.30
CA SER A 279 -21.52 10.30 1.27
C SER A 279 -22.19 8.95 1.49
N GLY A 280 -21.65 8.10 2.37
CA GLY A 280 -22.04 6.70 2.51
C GLY A 280 -21.69 5.85 1.27
N ALA A 281 -20.86 6.37 0.35
CA ALA A 281 -20.45 5.62 -0.83
C ALA A 281 -19.39 4.55 -0.46
N ALA A 282 -19.21 3.59 -1.37
CA ALA A 282 -18.16 2.58 -1.24
C ALA A 282 -16.78 3.23 -1.11
N ALA A 283 -15.93 2.64 -0.26
CA ALA A 283 -14.56 3.06 -0.10
C ALA A 283 -13.77 2.82 -1.41
N ALA A 284 -12.83 3.72 -1.71
CA ALA A 284 -11.99 3.62 -2.90
C ALA A 284 -11.05 2.40 -2.87
N VAL A 285 -10.71 1.93 -1.68
CA VAL A 285 -10.02 0.67 -1.43
C VAL A 285 -10.79 -0.08 -0.35
N SER A 286 -11.53 -1.09 -0.75
CA SER A 286 -12.34 -1.88 0.18
C SER A 286 -11.50 -2.84 1.01
N GLY A 287 -12.06 -3.29 2.13
CA GLY A 287 -11.45 -4.34 2.93
C GLY A 287 -11.27 -5.64 2.15
N GLU A 288 -12.23 -5.97 1.28
CA GLU A 288 -12.24 -7.17 0.45
C GLU A 288 -11.08 -7.18 -0.53
N GLU A 289 -10.82 -6.06 -1.21
CA GLU A 289 -9.69 -5.90 -2.14
C GLU A 289 -8.36 -6.04 -1.40
N ALA A 290 -8.26 -5.42 -0.22
CA ALA A 290 -7.06 -5.49 0.60
C ALA A 290 -6.79 -6.90 1.14
N VAL A 291 -7.84 -7.62 1.60
CA VAL A 291 -7.73 -9.03 2.04
C VAL A 291 -7.29 -9.91 0.87
N ALA A 292 -7.86 -9.73 -0.32
CA ALA A 292 -7.46 -10.52 -1.49
C ALA A 292 -6.00 -10.26 -1.89
N SER A 293 -5.52 -9.02 -1.79
CA SER A 293 -4.10 -8.69 -2.02
C SER A 293 -3.18 -9.30 -0.96
N LEU A 294 -3.60 -9.29 0.31
CA LEU A 294 -2.89 -9.95 1.41
C LEU A 294 -2.84 -11.48 1.22
N GLU A 295 -3.94 -12.11 0.80
CA GLU A 295 -4.02 -13.55 0.54
C GLU A 295 -3.02 -13.98 -0.54
N ILE A 296 -2.89 -13.22 -1.62
CA ILE A 296 -1.88 -13.47 -2.66
C ILE A 296 -0.45 -13.33 -2.10
N ALA A 297 -0.18 -12.30 -1.29
CA ALA A 297 1.11 -12.12 -0.65
C ALA A 297 1.47 -13.32 0.27
N ILE A 298 0.50 -13.80 1.06
CA ILE A 298 0.67 -14.99 1.92
C ILE A 298 0.89 -16.25 1.07
N ARG A 299 0.16 -16.43 -0.04
CA ARG A 299 0.38 -17.54 -0.97
C ARG A 299 1.80 -17.52 -1.55
N CYS A 300 2.36 -16.35 -1.88
CA CYS A 300 3.75 -16.23 -2.32
C CYS A 300 4.73 -16.68 -1.24
N LEU A 301 4.49 -16.33 0.02
CA LEU A 301 5.33 -16.76 1.15
C LEU A 301 5.23 -18.27 1.40
N ALA A 302 4.02 -18.84 1.31
CA ALA A 302 3.77 -20.28 1.51
C ALA A 302 4.35 -21.14 0.39
N ALA A 303 4.34 -20.67 -0.86
CA ALA A 303 4.89 -21.37 -2.02
C ALA A 303 6.41 -21.25 -2.13
N ARG A 304 7.09 -20.71 -1.11
CA ARG A 304 8.55 -20.63 -1.01
C ARG A 304 9.14 -22.04 -1.18
N GLN A 305 9.73 -22.32 -2.33
CA GLN A 305 10.52 -23.54 -2.50
C GLN A 305 11.70 -23.48 -1.53
N ALA A 306 12.01 -24.60 -0.87
CA ALA A 306 13.21 -24.72 -0.07
C ALA A 306 14.42 -24.60 -1.01
N VAL A 307 14.89 -23.40 -1.22
CA VAL A 307 16.15 -23.17 -1.94
C VAL A 307 17.24 -23.68 -1.00
N PRO A 308 18.13 -24.58 -1.47
CA PRO A 308 19.31 -24.96 -0.69
C PRO A 308 20.02 -23.67 -0.29
N ALA A 309 20.39 -23.55 0.99
CA ALA A 309 21.11 -22.38 1.49
C ALA A 309 22.33 -22.14 0.58
N VAL A 310 22.31 -21.05 -0.18
CA VAL A 310 23.50 -20.59 -0.88
C VAL A 310 24.55 -20.43 0.20
N GLN A 311 25.66 -21.17 0.11
CA GLN A 311 26.76 -21.07 1.06
C GLN A 311 27.13 -19.59 1.14
N ARG A 312 26.88 -18.97 2.29
CA ARG A 312 27.25 -17.58 2.56
C ARG A 312 28.75 -17.48 2.51
N GLN A 313 29.32 -17.08 1.39
CA GLN A 313 30.71 -16.60 1.39
C GLN A 313 30.72 -15.32 2.21
N ALA A 314 31.54 -15.29 3.24
CA ALA A 314 31.81 -14.09 4.02
C ALA A 314 32.11 -12.92 3.07
N PRO A 315 31.62 -11.70 3.31
CA PRO A 315 31.92 -10.56 2.47
C PRO A 315 33.46 -10.43 2.39
N ARG A 316 34.00 -10.46 1.17
CA ARG A 316 35.39 -10.09 0.95
C ARG A 316 35.50 -8.62 1.32
N VAL A 317 36.16 -8.37 2.47
CA VAL A 317 36.60 -7.03 2.82
C VAL A 317 37.65 -6.67 1.77
N VAL A 318 37.27 -5.82 0.82
CA VAL A 318 38.26 -5.19 -0.05
C VAL A 318 38.95 -4.17 0.82
N ALA A 319 40.15 -4.51 1.28
CA ALA A 319 41.04 -3.56 1.91
C ALA A 319 41.41 -2.53 0.83
N GLY A 320 40.98 -1.28 1.02
CA GLY A 320 41.40 -0.11 0.27
C GLY A 320 42.68 0.47 0.85
#